data_408bf287118349a3e391451e77e5d89b
#
_entry.id   408bf287118349a3e391451e77e5d89b
#
_cell.length_a   1.000
_cell.length_b   1.000
_cell.length_c   1.000
_cell.angle_alpha   90.00
_cell.angle_beta   90.00
_cell.angle_gamma   90.00
#
_symmetry.space_group_name_H-M   'P 1'
#
loop_
_entity.id
_entity.type
_entity.pdbx_description
1 polymer ?
#
loop_
_entity_poly.entity_id
_entity_poly.type
_entity_poly.pdbx_seq_one_letter_code
_entity_poly.pdbx_strand_id
1 'polypeptide(L)'
;KKFQDKKLGLVDEVIALDSEYREVKVKADNYRKDRNEISDKIGNLMREGKKEEGLSLKEQVVKINDELKELEERETVLEKDIKEIMYQIPNMIADDVPIGENDTKNVELEKFGEPFVPEYEIPYHADIMKSFNGLDKEAAARVSGNGFYYLMGDIARLHSAVLAYARDFMIDKGFTYCIPPFMIRSDAVNGVMSFEEKEAMMYKIEGEDLYLIGTSEHSMIAKFKGELLKEENLPITMTSYSPCFRKEVGAHGIEERGVYRVHQFEKQEMIVICKPEESKDWYEKMWKYTVELFRSLDIPVRTLECCSGDLADLKYKSVDVEAWSPRQKTYFEVGSCSNLTDAQARRLGIRYKNENGEKVYAHTLNNTVLTPPRMLIAFLENNYNEDGSINIPVALRPYMGGKEKIEK
;
A
#
# COMPACT_ATOMS: atom_id res chain seq x y z
N LYS A 1 6.33 18.17 10.38
CA LYS A 1 5.05 18.41 9.72
C LYS A 1 4.02 17.29 9.95
N LYS A 2 4.44 16.01 10.05
CA LYS A 2 3.55 14.85 10.35
C LYS A 2 3.22 14.66 11.84
N PHE A 3 3.59 15.60 12.71
CA PHE A 3 3.38 15.55 14.16
C PHE A 3 3.97 14.29 14.85
N GLN A 4 5.10 13.81 14.33
CA GLN A 4 5.81 12.64 14.83
C GLN A 4 7.15 13.02 15.46
N ASP A 5 7.13 14.02 16.36
CA ASP A 5 8.35 14.60 16.96
C ASP A 5 9.22 13.58 17.69
N LYS A 6 8.62 12.50 18.20
CA LYS A 6 9.34 11.37 18.81
C LYS A 6 10.35 10.70 17.87
N LYS A 7 10.16 10.82 16.54
CA LYS A 7 11.04 10.24 15.54
C LYS A 7 12.16 11.17 15.07
N LEU A 8 12.21 12.42 15.52
CA LEU A 8 13.24 13.37 15.10
C LEU A 8 14.66 12.91 15.45
N GLY A 9 14.85 12.33 16.65
CA GLY A 9 16.15 11.78 17.05
C GLY A 9 16.69 10.68 16.15
N LEU A 10 15.84 9.94 15.46
CA LEU A 10 16.24 8.89 14.52
C LEU A 10 16.99 9.46 13.31
N VAL A 11 16.70 10.69 12.92
CA VAL A 11 17.38 11.37 11.79
C VAL A 11 18.85 11.64 12.15
N ASP A 12 19.12 12.16 13.35
CA ASP A 12 20.48 12.42 13.82
C ASP A 12 21.26 11.11 13.99
N GLU A 13 20.60 10.06 14.49
CA GLU A 13 21.18 8.73 14.64
C GLU A 13 21.58 8.13 13.29
N VAL A 14 20.72 8.19 12.28
CA VAL A 14 21.04 7.72 10.91
C VAL A 14 22.18 8.49 10.30
N ILE A 15 22.24 9.82 10.48
CA ILE A 15 23.34 10.66 9.97
C ILE A 15 24.67 10.21 10.58
N ALA A 16 24.69 9.94 11.90
CA ALA A 16 25.90 9.47 12.57
C ALA A 16 26.34 8.09 12.07
N LEU A 17 25.40 7.14 11.96
CA LEU A 17 25.68 5.79 11.46
C LEU A 17 26.12 5.80 9.97
N ASP A 18 25.50 6.62 9.12
CA ASP A 18 25.89 6.75 7.71
C ASP A 18 27.31 7.35 7.58
N SER A 19 27.66 8.32 8.43
CA SER A 19 29.02 8.85 8.47
C SER A 19 30.05 7.77 8.80
N GLU A 20 29.78 6.98 9.85
CA GLU A 20 30.63 5.85 10.22
C GLU A 20 30.71 4.80 9.11
N TYR A 21 29.56 4.44 8.52
CA TYR A 21 29.50 3.49 7.39
C TYR A 21 30.40 3.92 6.24
N ARG A 22 30.33 5.20 5.85
CA ARG A 22 31.19 5.74 4.77
C ARG A 22 32.66 5.66 5.11
N GLU A 23 33.05 5.96 6.35
CA GLU A 23 34.45 5.84 6.80
C GLU A 23 34.94 4.38 6.76
N VAL A 24 34.12 3.46 7.31
CA VAL A 24 34.43 2.02 7.31
C VAL A 24 34.57 1.50 5.88
N LYS A 25 33.66 1.87 5.00
CA LYS A 25 33.68 1.47 3.59
C LYS A 25 34.92 1.95 2.86
N VAL A 26 35.29 3.22 3.03
CA VAL A 26 36.51 3.76 2.43
C VAL A 26 37.76 3.02 2.93
N LYS A 27 37.83 2.71 4.23
CA LYS A 27 38.94 1.92 4.79
C LYS A 27 38.97 0.52 4.20
N ALA A 28 37.83 -0.17 4.14
CA ALA A 28 37.73 -1.51 3.56
C ALA A 28 38.14 -1.53 2.07
N ASP A 29 37.73 -0.55 1.29
CA ASP A 29 38.12 -0.44 -0.12
C ASP A 29 39.62 -0.19 -0.30
N ASN A 30 40.24 0.62 0.56
CA ASN A 30 41.68 0.82 0.58
C ASN A 30 42.43 -0.49 0.91
N TYR A 31 41.98 -1.22 1.94
CA TYR A 31 42.59 -2.51 2.27
C TYR A 31 42.40 -3.55 1.16
N ARG A 32 41.25 -3.59 0.47
CA ARG A 32 41.02 -4.45 -0.69
C ARG A 32 42.01 -4.13 -1.82
N LYS A 33 42.26 -2.84 -2.06
CA LYS A 33 43.25 -2.36 -3.04
C LYS A 33 44.68 -2.76 -2.65
N ASP A 34 45.11 -2.48 -1.42
CA ASP A 34 46.43 -2.81 -0.91
C ASP A 34 46.67 -4.32 -0.95
N ARG A 35 45.71 -5.13 -0.55
CA ARG A 35 45.78 -6.58 -0.63
C ARG A 35 46.02 -7.07 -2.05
N ASN A 36 45.33 -6.50 -3.04
CA ASN A 36 45.48 -6.89 -4.44
C ASN A 36 46.86 -6.49 -4.97
N GLU A 37 47.32 -5.27 -4.67
CA GLU A 37 48.67 -4.80 -5.07
C GLU A 37 49.79 -5.64 -4.46
N ILE A 38 49.69 -5.98 -3.16
CA ILE A 38 50.66 -6.83 -2.47
C ILE A 38 50.64 -8.26 -3.02
N SER A 39 49.44 -8.79 -3.32
CA SER A 39 49.28 -10.14 -3.91
C SER A 39 49.98 -10.24 -5.29
N ASP A 40 49.84 -9.19 -6.12
CA ASP A 40 50.52 -9.11 -7.42
C ASP A 40 52.03 -9.05 -7.24
N LYS A 41 52.53 -8.25 -6.28
CA LYS A 41 53.97 -8.20 -5.94
C LYS A 41 54.51 -9.55 -5.48
N ILE A 42 53.77 -10.27 -4.63
CA ILE A 42 54.15 -11.63 -4.20
C ILE A 42 54.26 -12.55 -5.41
N GLY A 43 53.27 -12.51 -6.33
CA GLY A 43 53.33 -13.31 -7.57
C GLY A 43 54.57 -13.05 -8.41
N ASN A 44 54.99 -11.80 -8.53
CA ASN A 44 56.20 -11.42 -9.28
C ASN A 44 57.48 -11.88 -8.57
N LEU A 45 57.61 -11.63 -7.25
CA LEU A 45 58.77 -12.07 -6.45
C LEU A 45 58.96 -13.57 -6.45
N MET A 46 57.86 -14.33 -6.41
CA MET A 46 57.93 -15.80 -6.48
C MET A 46 58.44 -16.28 -7.86
N ARG A 47 58.06 -15.61 -8.95
CA ARG A 47 58.57 -15.90 -10.31
C ARG A 47 60.07 -15.55 -10.45
N GLU A 48 60.52 -14.50 -9.76
CA GLU A 48 61.91 -14.08 -9.72
C GLU A 48 62.79 -14.92 -8.77
N GLY A 49 62.22 -15.85 -8.04
CA GLY A 49 62.93 -16.70 -7.09
C GLY A 49 63.27 -16.07 -5.73
N LYS A 50 62.75 -14.85 -5.45
CA LYS A 50 62.93 -14.10 -4.20
C LYS A 50 61.95 -14.55 -3.11
N LYS A 51 62.11 -15.81 -2.65
CA LYS A 51 61.13 -16.46 -1.75
C LYS A 51 61.00 -15.79 -0.38
N GLU A 52 62.09 -15.31 0.23
CA GLU A 52 62.06 -14.69 1.58
C GLU A 52 61.27 -13.35 1.57
N GLU A 53 61.49 -12.52 0.56
CA GLU A 53 60.76 -11.27 0.38
C GLU A 53 59.27 -11.55 0.13
N GLY A 54 58.94 -12.57 -0.66
CA GLY A 54 57.55 -12.98 -0.91
C GLY A 54 56.85 -13.53 0.34
N LEU A 55 57.57 -14.21 1.25
CA LEU A 55 57.03 -14.68 2.52
C LEU A 55 56.72 -13.56 3.49
N SER A 56 57.60 -12.54 3.59
CA SER A 56 57.35 -11.35 4.42
C SER A 56 56.11 -10.57 3.96
N LEU A 57 55.91 -10.45 2.65
CA LEU A 57 54.70 -9.82 2.10
C LEU A 57 53.42 -10.66 2.34
N LYS A 58 53.52 -12.00 2.41
CA LYS A 58 52.39 -12.85 2.79
C LYS A 58 51.93 -12.61 4.21
N GLU A 59 52.83 -12.36 5.15
CA GLU A 59 52.43 -12.00 6.54
C GLU A 59 51.67 -10.67 6.58
N GLN A 60 52.04 -9.71 5.72
CA GLN A 60 51.29 -8.44 5.60
C GLN A 60 49.87 -8.69 5.05
N VAL A 61 49.74 -9.54 4.03
CA VAL A 61 48.41 -9.90 3.48
C VAL A 61 47.54 -10.57 4.51
N VAL A 62 48.11 -11.41 5.39
CA VAL A 62 47.32 -12.02 6.51
C VAL A 62 46.78 -10.95 7.42
N LYS A 63 47.60 -9.99 7.87
CA LYS A 63 47.12 -8.88 8.72
C LYS A 63 46.05 -8.04 8.04
N ILE A 64 46.26 -7.70 6.76
CA ILE A 64 45.27 -6.96 5.97
C ILE A 64 43.97 -7.74 5.88
N ASN A 65 43.99 -9.04 5.69
CA ASN A 65 42.79 -9.87 5.63
C ASN A 65 42.03 -9.89 6.98
N ASP A 66 42.74 -9.95 8.12
CA ASP A 66 42.14 -9.94 9.44
C ASP A 66 41.43 -8.57 9.68
N GLU A 67 42.10 -7.46 9.41
CA GLU A 67 41.55 -6.11 9.53
C GLU A 67 40.38 -5.89 8.53
N LEU A 68 40.50 -6.39 7.30
CA LEU A 68 39.43 -6.32 6.31
C LEU A 68 38.20 -7.08 6.75
N LYS A 69 38.37 -8.25 7.36
CA LYS A 69 37.25 -9.04 7.89
C LYS A 69 36.48 -8.28 8.98
N GLU A 70 37.18 -7.64 9.91
CA GLU A 70 36.54 -6.82 10.96
C GLU A 70 35.77 -5.63 10.35
N LEU A 71 36.35 -4.98 9.34
CA LEU A 71 35.69 -3.87 8.64
C LEU A 71 34.45 -4.33 7.87
N GLU A 72 34.50 -5.47 7.20
CA GLU A 72 33.37 -6.06 6.45
C GLU A 72 32.23 -6.49 7.40
N GLU A 73 32.57 -7.05 8.56
CA GLU A 73 31.59 -7.35 9.61
C GLU A 73 30.93 -6.06 10.12
N ARG A 74 31.73 -5.02 10.37
CA ARG A 74 31.20 -3.71 10.83
C ARG A 74 30.35 -3.04 9.74
N GLU A 75 30.77 -3.07 8.46
CA GLU A 75 30.03 -2.57 7.31
C GLU A 75 28.63 -3.22 7.26
N THR A 76 28.57 -4.55 7.44
CA THR A 76 27.33 -5.31 7.43
C THR A 76 26.38 -4.91 8.57
N VAL A 77 26.92 -4.71 9.79
CA VAL A 77 26.13 -4.29 10.96
C VAL A 77 25.58 -2.89 10.73
N LEU A 78 26.44 -1.94 10.32
CA LEU A 78 26.02 -0.56 10.06
C LEU A 78 24.95 -0.46 8.97
N GLU A 79 25.11 -1.20 7.88
CA GLU A 79 24.12 -1.24 6.82
C GLU A 79 22.75 -1.74 7.33
N LYS A 80 22.77 -2.77 8.17
CA LYS A 80 21.55 -3.28 8.79
C LYS A 80 20.91 -2.25 9.72
N ASP A 81 21.68 -1.65 10.62
CA ASP A 81 21.19 -0.70 11.62
C ASP A 81 20.61 0.56 10.93
N ILE A 82 21.33 1.11 9.94
CA ILE A 82 20.84 2.23 9.13
C ILE A 82 19.51 1.88 8.47
N LYS A 83 19.40 0.70 7.89
CA LYS A 83 18.17 0.26 7.22
C LYS A 83 17.00 0.11 8.20
N GLU A 84 17.23 -0.45 9.38
CA GLU A 84 16.20 -0.62 10.42
C GLU A 84 15.67 0.73 10.92
N ILE A 85 16.54 1.71 11.11
CA ILE A 85 16.13 3.06 11.51
C ILE A 85 15.41 3.78 10.36
N MET A 86 15.94 3.69 9.13
CA MET A 86 15.31 4.30 7.94
C MET A 86 13.87 3.78 7.71
N TYR A 87 13.57 2.53 8.09
CA TYR A 87 12.20 2.01 8.02
C TYR A 87 11.23 2.67 9.01
N GLN A 88 11.73 3.34 10.05
CA GLN A 88 10.92 4.04 11.05
C GLN A 88 10.75 5.52 10.72
N ILE A 89 11.64 6.09 9.90
CA ILE A 89 11.56 7.50 9.49
C ILE A 89 10.46 7.65 8.43
N PRO A 90 9.48 8.54 8.66
CA PRO A 90 8.40 8.77 7.70
C PRO A 90 8.90 9.48 6.44
N ASN A 91 8.18 9.24 5.32
CA ASN A 91 8.41 9.94 4.07
C ASN A 91 8.15 11.46 4.23
N MET A 92 8.77 12.25 3.38
CA MET A 92 8.44 13.68 3.23
C MET A 92 6.97 13.85 2.80
N ILE A 93 6.45 15.04 2.91
CA ILE A 93 5.12 15.39 2.42
C ILE A 93 5.24 16.42 1.30
N ALA A 94 4.25 16.48 0.41
CA ALA A 94 4.18 17.53 -0.61
C ALA A 94 4.02 18.90 0.04
N ASP A 95 4.49 19.95 -0.65
CA ASP A 95 4.46 21.32 -0.11
C ASP A 95 3.04 21.87 0.01
N ASP A 96 2.12 21.37 -0.83
CA ASP A 96 0.71 21.74 -0.87
C ASP A 96 -0.19 20.91 0.05
N VAL A 97 0.36 19.97 0.82
CA VAL A 97 -0.40 19.19 1.82
C VAL A 97 -0.84 20.10 2.96
N PRO A 98 -2.14 20.14 3.31
CA PRO A 98 -2.64 20.91 4.43
C PRO A 98 -1.97 20.49 5.74
N ILE A 99 -1.60 21.45 6.56
CA ILE A 99 -1.01 21.17 7.88
C ILE A 99 -2.12 21.04 8.91
N GLY A 100 -2.21 19.87 9.55
CA GLY A 100 -3.21 19.56 10.55
C GLY A 100 -2.81 18.35 11.39
N GLU A 101 -3.33 18.24 12.61
CA GLU A 101 -2.93 17.20 13.57
C GLU A 101 -3.60 15.84 13.32
N ASN A 102 -4.80 15.84 12.74
CA ASN A 102 -5.61 14.64 12.53
C ASN A 102 -6.64 14.85 11.40
N ASP A 103 -7.40 13.82 11.07
CA ASP A 103 -8.43 13.76 10.02
C ASP A 103 -9.46 14.89 10.05
N THR A 104 -9.76 15.48 11.22
CA THR A 104 -10.68 16.63 11.33
C THR A 104 -10.16 17.89 10.60
N LYS A 105 -8.89 17.88 10.20
CA LYS A 105 -8.22 18.97 9.46
C LYS A 105 -8.06 18.67 7.97
N ASN A 106 -8.61 17.54 7.50
CA ASN A 106 -8.67 17.24 6.08
C ASN A 106 -9.50 18.30 5.34
N VAL A 107 -9.12 18.61 4.11
CA VAL A 107 -9.71 19.70 3.34
C VAL A 107 -10.57 19.16 2.21
N GLU A 108 -11.84 19.51 2.19
CA GLU A 108 -12.73 19.18 1.07
C GLU A 108 -12.26 19.90 -0.20
N LEU A 109 -12.01 19.11 -1.26
CA LEU A 109 -11.59 19.63 -2.55
C LEU A 109 -12.79 19.89 -3.47
N GLU A 110 -13.60 18.86 -3.71
CA GLU A 110 -14.69 18.90 -4.68
C GLU A 110 -15.78 17.90 -4.35
N LYS A 111 -17.03 18.24 -4.72
CA LYS A 111 -18.21 17.37 -4.66
C LYS A 111 -18.66 16.99 -6.07
N PHE A 112 -19.06 15.74 -6.22
CA PHE A 112 -19.52 15.18 -7.49
C PHE A 112 -20.92 14.55 -7.31
N GLY A 113 -21.89 15.11 -7.99
CA GLY A 113 -23.30 14.75 -7.87
C GLY A 113 -23.98 15.41 -6.68
N GLU A 114 -25.31 15.52 -6.79
CA GLU A 114 -26.14 16.19 -5.79
C GLU A 114 -26.57 15.20 -4.71
N PRO A 115 -26.25 15.45 -3.42
CA PRO A 115 -26.75 14.67 -2.32
C PRO A 115 -28.28 14.71 -2.25
N PHE A 116 -28.90 13.55 -2.14
CA PHE A 116 -30.35 13.40 -1.98
C PHE A 116 -30.69 12.79 -0.64
N VAL A 117 -31.73 13.28 0.01
CA VAL A 117 -32.32 12.70 1.22
C VAL A 117 -33.79 12.46 0.95
N PRO A 118 -34.26 11.20 0.91
CA PRO A 118 -35.68 10.92 0.69
C PRO A 118 -36.54 11.35 1.89
N GLU A 119 -37.85 11.49 1.67
CA GLU A 119 -38.79 11.82 2.74
C GLU A 119 -39.12 10.63 3.65
N TYR A 120 -38.81 9.38 3.21
CA TYR A 120 -38.94 8.16 3.97
C TYR A 120 -37.66 7.79 4.73
N GLU A 121 -37.80 7.01 5.79
CA GLU A 121 -36.69 6.55 6.59
C GLU A 121 -35.90 5.42 5.87
N ILE A 122 -34.58 5.58 5.76
CA ILE A 122 -33.70 4.53 5.28
C ILE A 122 -33.21 3.71 6.48
N PRO A 123 -33.49 2.39 6.52
CA PRO A 123 -32.99 1.54 7.59
C PRO A 123 -31.47 1.45 7.60
N TYR A 124 -30.93 0.98 8.72
CA TYR A 124 -29.49 0.69 8.81
C TYR A 124 -29.08 -0.39 7.80
N HIS A 125 -27.95 -0.22 7.12
CA HIS A 125 -27.56 -1.11 6.02
C HIS A 125 -27.58 -2.62 6.38
N ALA A 126 -27.21 -2.98 7.62
CA ALA A 126 -27.28 -4.37 8.05
C ALA A 126 -28.73 -4.87 8.17
N ASP A 127 -29.67 -3.99 8.56
CA ASP A 127 -31.08 -4.34 8.63
C ASP A 127 -31.69 -4.46 7.23
N ILE A 128 -31.26 -3.62 6.28
CA ILE A 128 -31.60 -3.78 4.86
C ILE A 128 -31.12 -5.14 4.36
N MET A 129 -29.85 -5.47 4.53
CA MET A 129 -29.29 -6.76 4.08
C MET A 129 -30.02 -7.96 4.71
N LYS A 130 -30.34 -7.89 6.01
CA LYS A 130 -31.10 -8.94 6.72
C LYS A 130 -32.50 -9.09 6.18
N SER A 131 -33.17 -8.00 5.77
CA SER A 131 -34.53 -8.05 5.22
C SER A 131 -34.62 -8.86 3.91
N PHE A 132 -33.49 -9.02 3.21
CA PHE A 132 -33.33 -9.90 2.03
C PHE A 132 -32.74 -11.27 2.38
N ASN A 133 -32.66 -11.67 3.66
CA ASN A 133 -31.92 -12.84 4.13
C ASN A 133 -30.46 -12.86 3.61
N GLY A 134 -29.88 -11.68 3.39
CA GLY A 134 -28.60 -11.50 2.71
C GLY A 134 -27.39 -11.35 3.65
N LEU A 135 -27.58 -11.29 4.97
CA LEU A 135 -26.50 -11.10 5.96
C LEU A 135 -26.73 -11.99 7.18
N ASP A 136 -25.74 -12.82 7.53
CA ASP A 136 -25.71 -13.57 8.78
C ASP A 136 -24.38 -13.37 9.52
N LYS A 137 -24.40 -12.49 10.51
CA LYS A 137 -23.26 -12.24 11.41
C LYS A 137 -23.23 -13.18 12.61
N GLU A 138 -24.37 -13.73 13.01
CA GLU A 138 -24.45 -14.64 14.14
C GLU A 138 -23.80 -15.98 13.81
N ALA A 139 -24.07 -16.52 12.62
CA ALA A 139 -23.38 -17.71 12.13
C ALA A 139 -21.89 -17.45 11.97
N ALA A 140 -21.50 -16.30 11.43
CA ALA A 140 -20.09 -15.94 11.28
C ALA A 140 -19.37 -15.84 12.63
N ALA A 141 -20.03 -15.24 13.64
CA ALA A 141 -19.48 -15.16 15.00
C ALA A 141 -19.24 -16.54 15.63
N ARG A 142 -20.13 -17.52 15.36
CA ARG A 142 -19.90 -18.91 15.84
C ARG A 142 -18.73 -19.61 15.16
N VAL A 143 -18.40 -19.25 13.92
CA VAL A 143 -17.36 -19.90 13.13
C VAL A 143 -16.02 -19.21 13.28
N SER A 144 -15.98 -17.88 13.25
CA SER A 144 -14.74 -17.09 13.13
C SER A 144 -14.60 -15.99 14.18
N GLY A 145 -15.62 -15.74 14.99
CA GLY A 145 -15.67 -14.63 15.92
C GLY A 145 -16.36 -13.39 15.33
N ASN A 146 -16.38 -12.30 16.11
CA ASN A 146 -16.92 -11.03 15.66
C ASN A 146 -16.07 -10.41 14.52
N GLY A 147 -16.66 -9.50 13.75
CA GLY A 147 -15.95 -8.86 12.63
C GLY A 147 -15.90 -9.68 11.34
N PHE A 148 -16.63 -10.80 11.29
CA PHE A 148 -16.85 -11.59 10.08
C PHE A 148 -18.34 -11.60 9.70
N TYR A 149 -18.65 -12.06 8.48
CA TYR A 149 -20.02 -12.10 7.97
C TYR A 149 -20.19 -13.22 6.93
N TYR A 150 -21.42 -13.71 6.80
CA TYR A 150 -21.87 -14.41 5.60
C TYR A 150 -22.74 -13.46 4.80
N LEU A 151 -22.50 -13.37 3.48
CA LEU A 151 -23.44 -12.77 2.53
C LEU A 151 -24.15 -13.87 1.77
N MET A 152 -25.43 -13.68 1.47
CA MET A 152 -26.27 -14.68 0.82
C MET A 152 -27.20 -14.04 -0.22
N GLY A 153 -27.74 -14.87 -1.12
CA GLY A 153 -28.77 -14.46 -2.07
C GLY A 153 -28.34 -13.29 -2.97
N ASP A 154 -29.26 -12.39 -3.22
CA ASP A 154 -29.03 -11.23 -4.08
C ASP A 154 -28.04 -10.23 -3.49
N ILE A 155 -27.87 -10.17 -2.17
CA ILE A 155 -26.83 -9.35 -1.52
C ILE A 155 -25.42 -9.89 -1.85
N ALA A 156 -25.22 -11.22 -1.77
CA ALA A 156 -23.96 -11.84 -2.17
C ALA A 156 -23.69 -11.67 -3.69
N ARG A 157 -24.75 -11.75 -4.50
CA ARG A 157 -24.66 -11.46 -5.93
C ARG A 157 -24.26 -10.01 -6.20
N LEU A 158 -24.88 -9.05 -5.50
CA LEU A 158 -24.55 -7.63 -5.61
C LEU A 158 -23.09 -7.38 -5.24
N HIS A 159 -22.61 -7.99 -4.15
CA HIS A 159 -21.19 -7.94 -3.76
C HIS A 159 -20.24 -8.39 -4.89
N SER A 160 -20.56 -9.53 -5.52
CA SER A 160 -19.76 -10.04 -6.63
C SER A 160 -19.90 -9.16 -7.89
N ALA A 161 -21.09 -8.61 -8.13
CA ALA A 161 -21.38 -7.75 -9.26
C ALA A 161 -20.59 -6.44 -9.21
N VAL A 162 -20.50 -5.77 -8.07
CA VAL A 162 -19.74 -4.52 -7.95
C VAL A 162 -18.24 -4.75 -8.12
N LEU A 163 -17.70 -5.90 -7.68
CA LEU A 163 -16.30 -6.28 -7.92
C LEU A 163 -16.03 -6.57 -9.41
N ALA A 164 -16.91 -7.33 -10.06
CA ALA A 164 -16.78 -7.63 -11.48
C ALA A 164 -16.86 -6.36 -12.34
N TYR A 165 -17.79 -5.46 -12.01
CA TYR A 165 -17.89 -4.15 -12.66
C TYR A 165 -16.64 -3.31 -12.45
N ALA A 166 -16.12 -3.21 -11.21
CA ALA A 166 -14.91 -2.45 -10.92
C ALA A 166 -13.67 -2.99 -11.66
N ARG A 167 -13.55 -4.32 -11.77
CA ARG A 167 -12.49 -4.97 -12.54
C ARG A 167 -12.56 -4.56 -14.01
N ASP A 168 -13.73 -4.73 -14.64
CA ASP A 168 -13.91 -4.46 -16.07
C ASP A 168 -13.74 -2.97 -16.36
N PHE A 169 -14.26 -2.10 -15.49
CA PHE A 169 -14.04 -0.64 -15.54
C PHE A 169 -12.55 -0.29 -15.59
N MET A 170 -11.72 -0.91 -14.75
CA MET A 170 -10.28 -0.65 -14.75
C MET A 170 -9.56 -1.23 -15.96
N ILE A 171 -9.99 -2.38 -16.47
CA ILE A 171 -9.46 -2.94 -17.73
C ILE A 171 -9.75 -1.98 -18.88
N ASP A 172 -10.95 -1.40 -18.94
CA ASP A 172 -11.33 -0.42 -19.96
C ASP A 172 -10.53 0.90 -19.85
N LYS A 173 -10.03 1.24 -18.64
CA LYS A 173 -9.06 2.33 -18.43
C LYS A 173 -7.62 1.98 -18.83
N GLY A 174 -7.37 0.77 -19.33
CA GLY A 174 -6.05 0.32 -19.78
C GLY A 174 -5.17 -0.29 -18.70
N PHE A 175 -5.72 -0.62 -17.54
CA PHE A 175 -4.96 -1.29 -16.48
C PHE A 175 -4.87 -2.80 -16.73
N THR A 176 -3.68 -3.35 -16.53
CA THR A 176 -3.48 -4.80 -16.59
C THR A 176 -4.07 -5.46 -15.35
N TYR A 177 -5.07 -6.33 -15.56
CA TYR A 177 -5.65 -7.11 -14.47
C TYR A 177 -4.73 -8.24 -14.04
N CYS A 178 -4.51 -8.39 -12.75
CA CYS A 178 -3.74 -9.50 -12.18
C CYS A 178 -4.36 -10.05 -10.89
N ILE A 179 -4.10 -11.32 -10.62
CA ILE A 179 -4.41 -11.98 -9.35
C ILE A 179 -3.07 -12.28 -8.67
N PRO A 180 -2.74 -11.55 -7.60
CA PRO A 180 -1.46 -11.69 -6.91
C PRO A 180 -1.50 -12.78 -5.85
N PRO A 181 -0.36 -13.20 -5.27
CA PRO A 181 -0.32 -13.97 -4.02
C PRO A 181 -1.00 -13.22 -2.88
N PHE A 182 -1.80 -13.92 -2.07
CA PHE A 182 -2.49 -13.33 -0.90
C PHE A 182 -1.72 -13.49 0.41
N MET A 183 -0.57 -14.12 0.34
CA MET A 183 0.40 -14.24 1.43
C MET A 183 1.76 -13.78 0.93
N ILE A 184 2.43 -12.95 1.71
CA ILE A 184 3.74 -12.37 1.36
C ILE A 184 4.73 -12.51 2.51
N ARG A 185 6.03 -12.52 2.19
CA ARG A 185 7.11 -12.64 3.16
C ARG A 185 7.35 -11.32 3.91
N SER A 186 7.99 -11.43 5.07
CA SER A 186 8.30 -10.28 5.94
C SER A 186 9.08 -9.17 5.23
N ASP A 187 10.00 -9.51 4.35
CA ASP A 187 10.82 -8.54 3.62
C ASP A 187 9.99 -7.75 2.57
N ALA A 188 8.98 -8.38 1.96
CA ALA A 188 8.00 -7.70 1.12
C ALA A 188 7.11 -6.76 1.96
N VAL A 189 6.61 -7.23 3.12
CA VAL A 189 5.81 -6.41 4.04
C VAL A 189 6.59 -5.16 4.47
N ASN A 190 7.83 -5.32 4.92
CA ASN A 190 8.67 -4.20 5.38
C ASN A 190 8.98 -3.20 4.26
N GLY A 191 8.88 -3.62 3.00
CA GLY A 191 9.04 -2.74 1.85
C GLY A 191 7.83 -1.86 1.53
N VAL A 192 6.62 -2.31 1.88
CA VAL A 192 5.37 -1.66 1.45
C VAL A 192 4.64 -0.90 2.54
N MET A 193 4.97 -1.13 3.82
CA MET A 193 4.31 -0.46 4.95
C MET A 193 5.29 -0.19 6.10
N SER A 194 4.86 0.63 7.07
CA SER A 194 5.63 0.89 8.28
C SER A 194 5.56 -0.29 9.25
N PHE A 195 6.49 -0.30 10.22
CA PHE A 195 6.49 -1.33 11.26
C PHE A 195 5.23 -1.25 12.14
N GLU A 196 4.81 -0.04 12.51
CA GLU A 196 3.62 0.19 13.34
C GLU A 196 2.35 -0.29 12.63
N GLU A 197 2.19 0.03 11.34
CA GLU A 197 1.06 -0.45 10.53
C GLU A 197 1.05 -1.98 10.42
N LYS A 198 2.21 -2.60 10.22
CA LYS A 198 2.34 -4.07 10.14
C LYS A 198 1.83 -4.75 11.41
N GLU A 199 2.28 -4.32 12.58
CA GLU A 199 1.87 -4.91 13.86
C GLU A 199 0.39 -4.70 14.16
N ALA A 200 -0.16 -3.52 13.82
CA ALA A 200 -1.56 -3.18 14.03
C ALA A 200 -2.51 -3.89 13.06
N MET A 201 -2.06 -4.17 11.82
CA MET A 201 -2.95 -4.59 10.74
C MET A 201 -2.83 -6.06 10.36
N MET A 202 -1.59 -6.62 10.28
CA MET A 202 -1.38 -7.86 9.54
C MET A 202 -1.48 -9.13 10.41
N TYR A 203 -2.14 -10.15 9.87
CA TYR A 203 -2.08 -11.51 10.40
C TYR A 203 -0.81 -12.22 9.92
N LYS A 204 -0.05 -12.78 10.85
CA LYS A 204 1.11 -13.63 10.58
C LYS A 204 0.71 -15.09 10.64
N ILE A 205 1.22 -15.90 9.72
CA ILE A 205 1.08 -17.37 9.77
C ILE A 205 2.08 -17.91 10.77
N GLU A 206 1.58 -18.69 11.73
CA GLU A 206 2.43 -19.31 12.76
C GLU A 206 3.37 -20.36 12.13
N GLY A 207 4.65 -20.30 12.50
CA GLY A 207 5.68 -21.21 12.00
C GLY A 207 6.22 -20.89 10.60
N GLU A 208 5.67 -19.86 9.92
CA GLU A 208 6.06 -19.48 8.58
C GLU A 208 6.50 -18.01 8.50
N ASP A 209 7.38 -17.69 7.54
CA ASP A 209 7.67 -16.30 7.18
C ASP A 209 6.64 -15.79 6.15
N LEU A 210 5.37 -15.84 6.53
CA LEU A 210 4.25 -15.42 5.69
C LEU A 210 3.25 -14.59 6.48
N TYR A 211 2.68 -13.60 5.80
CA TYR A 211 1.66 -12.68 6.30
C TYR A 211 0.51 -12.64 5.31
N LEU A 212 -0.73 -12.68 5.80
CA LEU A 212 -1.92 -12.40 4.98
C LEU A 212 -1.93 -10.92 4.58
N ILE A 213 -2.21 -10.63 3.31
CA ILE A 213 -2.25 -9.25 2.82
C ILE A 213 -3.44 -8.47 3.37
N GLY A 214 -3.24 -7.21 3.72
CA GLY A 214 -4.32 -6.26 4.05
C GLY A 214 -4.85 -5.51 2.82
N THR A 215 -4.19 -5.63 1.68
CA THR A 215 -4.53 -5.07 0.36
C THR A 215 -3.67 -5.73 -0.71
N SER A 216 -4.17 -5.86 -1.93
CA SER A 216 -3.37 -6.37 -3.06
C SER A 216 -2.22 -5.45 -3.47
N GLU A 217 -2.26 -4.16 -3.11
CA GLU A 217 -1.13 -3.24 -3.25
C GLU A 217 0.18 -3.88 -2.78
N HIS A 218 0.15 -4.50 -1.59
CA HIS A 218 1.32 -5.11 -0.98
C HIS A 218 2.01 -6.12 -1.91
N SER A 219 1.23 -7.04 -2.46
CA SER A 219 1.75 -8.05 -3.39
C SER A 219 2.11 -7.47 -4.75
N MET A 220 1.31 -6.55 -5.27
CA MET A 220 1.52 -5.98 -6.60
C MET A 220 2.79 -5.13 -6.65
N ILE A 221 3.05 -4.30 -5.64
CA ILE A 221 4.28 -3.50 -5.56
C ILE A 221 5.49 -4.41 -5.29
N ALA A 222 5.36 -5.35 -4.34
CA ALA A 222 6.44 -6.29 -4.02
C ALA A 222 6.82 -7.23 -5.17
N LYS A 223 5.96 -7.42 -6.18
CA LYS A 223 6.27 -8.14 -7.42
C LYS A 223 7.54 -7.62 -8.09
N PHE A 224 7.83 -6.34 -7.98
CA PHE A 224 8.96 -5.68 -8.62
C PHE A 224 10.19 -5.53 -7.70
N LYS A 225 10.21 -6.20 -6.57
CA LYS A 225 11.33 -6.17 -5.62
C LYS A 225 12.65 -6.58 -6.28
N GLY A 226 13.64 -5.68 -6.18
CA GLY A 226 14.98 -5.88 -6.73
C GLY A 226 15.08 -5.68 -8.25
N GLU A 227 13.99 -5.37 -8.93
CA GLU A 227 13.96 -5.23 -10.38
C GLU A 227 14.62 -3.92 -10.85
N LEU A 228 15.36 -4.05 -11.96
CA LEU A 228 15.80 -2.93 -12.77
C LEU A 228 14.91 -2.87 -14.02
N LEU A 229 13.88 -2.05 -13.93
CA LEU A 229 12.89 -1.90 -14.98
C LEU A 229 13.50 -1.20 -16.21
N LYS A 230 12.92 -1.48 -17.36
CA LYS A 230 13.21 -0.71 -18.58
C LYS A 230 12.32 0.54 -18.59
N GLU A 231 12.91 1.70 -18.91
CA GLU A 231 12.19 2.97 -18.97
C GLU A 231 11.00 2.92 -19.95
N GLU A 232 11.17 2.23 -21.08
CA GLU A 232 10.13 2.05 -22.11
C GLU A 232 8.87 1.31 -21.62
N ASN A 233 8.98 0.58 -20.50
CA ASN A 233 7.86 -0.14 -19.90
C ASN A 233 7.10 0.69 -18.83
N LEU A 234 7.56 1.91 -18.55
CA LEU A 234 6.89 2.82 -17.63
C LEU A 234 5.92 3.74 -18.39
N PRO A 235 4.77 4.07 -17.85
CA PRO A 235 4.27 3.61 -16.54
C PRO A 235 3.72 2.17 -16.57
N ILE A 236 3.91 1.42 -15.48
CA ILE A 236 3.25 0.13 -15.27
C ILE A 236 1.95 0.41 -14.52
N THR A 237 0.82 0.06 -15.13
CA THR A 237 -0.52 0.23 -14.57
C THR A 237 -1.15 -1.13 -14.33
N MET A 238 -1.48 -1.45 -13.08
CA MET A 238 -2.08 -2.75 -12.72
C MET A 238 -3.29 -2.56 -11.83
N THR A 239 -4.29 -3.42 -12.03
CA THR A 239 -5.45 -3.53 -11.14
C THR A 239 -5.60 -4.97 -10.66
N SER A 240 -6.11 -5.14 -9.45
CA SER A 240 -6.18 -6.45 -8.82
C SER A 240 -7.39 -6.57 -7.90
N TYR A 241 -8.04 -7.71 -8.00
CA TYR A 241 -8.93 -8.21 -6.97
C TYR A 241 -8.14 -9.01 -5.94
N SER A 242 -8.43 -8.82 -4.65
CA SER A 242 -7.96 -9.72 -3.60
C SER A 242 -8.91 -9.77 -2.39
N PRO A 243 -8.94 -10.90 -1.66
CA PRO A 243 -9.31 -10.84 -0.26
C PRO A 243 -8.28 -10.01 0.51
N CYS A 244 -8.75 -9.35 1.55
CA CYS A 244 -7.95 -8.52 2.45
C CYS A 244 -8.23 -8.94 3.88
N PHE A 245 -7.17 -9.02 4.70
CA PHE A 245 -7.25 -9.47 6.09
C PHE A 245 -6.63 -8.42 6.99
N ARG A 246 -7.42 -7.90 7.95
CA ARG A 246 -6.96 -6.86 8.88
C ARG A 246 -7.37 -7.16 10.30
N LYS A 247 -6.47 -6.96 11.25
CA LYS A 247 -6.75 -7.16 12.68
C LYS A 247 -7.75 -6.15 13.23
N GLU A 248 -7.92 -4.98 12.58
CA GLU A 248 -8.85 -3.91 12.99
C GLU A 248 -8.75 -3.58 14.49
N VAL A 249 -7.53 -3.46 15.00
CA VAL A 249 -7.27 -3.21 16.42
C VAL A 249 -7.85 -1.85 16.80
N GLY A 250 -8.75 -1.84 17.81
CA GLY A 250 -9.38 -0.61 18.33
C GLY A 250 -10.76 -0.28 17.72
N ALA A 251 -11.28 -1.09 16.80
CA ALA A 251 -12.67 -0.93 16.34
C ALA A 251 -13.65 -1.38 17.42
N HIS A 252 -14.53 -0.49 17.87
CA HIS A 252 -15.55 -0.77 18.89
C HIS A 252 -16.87 -0.03 18.58
N GLY A 253 -17.99 -0.59 19.05
CA GLY A 253 -19.28 0.08 19.03
C GLY A 253 -20.12 -0.16 17.78
N ILE A 254 -20.76 0.91 17.25
CA ILE A 254 -21.72 0.82 16.14
C ILE A 254 -21.12 0.28 14.84
N GLU A 255 -19.81 0.43 14.66
CA GLU A 255 -19.07 -0.09 13.52
C GLU A 255 -19.04 -1.62 13.49
N GLU A 256 -19.11 -2.28 14.67
CA GLU A 256 -19.16 -3.74 14.77
C GLU A 256 -20.52 -4.33 14.36
N ARG A 257 -21.60 -3.56 14.50
CA ARG A 257 -22.96 -4.04 14.17
C ARG A 257 -23.15 -4.27 12.67
N GLY A 258 -22.49 -3.47 11.82
CA GLY A 258 -22.60 -3.53 10.37
C GLY A 258 -21.45 -4.28 9.70
N VAL A 259 -21.12 -3.85 8.47
CA VAL A 259 -20.01 -4.37 7.68
C VAL A 259 -18.94 -3.29 7.38
N TYR A 260 -18.98 -2.16 8.08
CA TYR A 260 -18.08 -1.03 7.83
C TYR A 260 -16.62 -1.35 8.17
N ARG A 261 -16.38 -2.01 9.33
CA ARG A 261 -15.07 -2.52 9.75
C ARG A 261 -15.17 -4.02 10.02
N VAL A 262 -14.40 -4.79 9.27
CA VAL A 262 -14.43 -6.26 9.30
C VAL A 262 -13.02 -6.81 9.11
N HIS A 263 -12.75 -7.98 9.69
CA HIS A 263 -11.44 -8.63 9.63
C HIS A 263 -11.10 -9.22 8.26
N GLN A 264 -12.12 -9.57 7.50
CA GLN A 264 -12.01 -10.11 6.15
C GLN A 264 -12.97 -9.38 5.22
N PHE A 265 -12.45 -8.90 4.09
CA PHE A 265 -13.24 -8.29 3.02
C PHE A 265 -12.51 -8.48 1.68
N GLU A 266 -13.15 -8.13 0.60
CA GLU A 266 -12.54 -8.09 -0.73
C GLU A 266 -12.30 -6.64 -1.14
N LYS A 267 -11.34 -6.46 -2.06
CA LYS A 267 -11.01 -5.16 -2.61
C LYS A 267 -10.54 -5.27 -4.06
N GLN A 268 -11.02 -4.36 -4.90
CA GLN A 268 -10.40 -4.04 -6.17
C GLN A 268 -9.47 -2.85 -5.96
N GLU A 269 -8.19 -3.02 -6.28
CA GLU A 269 -7.13 -2.04 -6.11
C GLU A 269 -6.55 -1.65 -7.46
N MET A 270 -5.97 -0.46 -7.56
CA MET A 270 -5.11 -0.05 -8.66
C MET A 270 -3.76 0.42 -8.14
N ILE A 271 -2.69 0.09 -8.87
CA ILE A 271 -1.35 0.61 -8.64
C ILE A 271 -0.76 1.19 -9.90
N VAL A 272 0.12 2.16 -9.73
CA VAL A 272 0.97 2.70 -10.80
C VAL A 272 2.42 2.73 -10.32
N ILE A 273 3.32 2.24 -11.19
CA ILE A 273 4.77 2.43 -11.04
C ILE A 273 5.20 3.29 -12.23
N CYS A 274 5.75 4.47 -11.97
CA CYS A 274 6.04 5.46 -12.99
C CYS A 274 7.35 6.21 -12.73
N LYS A 275 7.73 7.07 -13.66
CA LYS A 275 8.82 8.01 -13.47
C LYS A 275 8.42 9.09 -12.45
N PRO A 276 9.40 9.69 -11.74
CA PRO A 276 9.13 10.74 -10.75
C PRO A 276 8.29 11.91 -11.29
N GLU A 277 8.58 12.37 -12.48
CA GLU A 277 7.89 13.49 -13.15
C GLU A 277 6.43 13.19 -13.52
N GLU A 278 6.06 11.92 -13.66
CA GLU A 278 4.71 11.49 -14.04
C GLU A 278 3.79 11.27 -12.82
N SER A 279 4.37 11.16 -11.61
CA SER A 279 3.61 10.69 -10.44
C SER A 279 2.49 11.64 -10.01
N LYS A 280 2.64 12.94 -10.22
CA LYS A 280 1.58 13.92 -9.94
C LYS A 280 0.37 13.72 -10.87
N ASP A 281 0.62 13.54 -12.15
CA ASP A 281 -0.46 13.36 -13.13
C ASP A 281 -1.19 12.02 -12.93
N TRP A 282 -0.44 10.96 -12.56
CA TRP A 282 -1.05 9.69 -12.21
C TRP A 282 -1.88 9.77 -10.94
N TYR A 283 -1.41 10.47 -9.91
CA TYR A 283 -2.17 10.71 -8.70
C TYR A 283 -3.53 11.35 -9.01
N GLU A 284 -3.54 12.40 -9.83
CA GLU A 284 -4.76 13.09 -10.25
C GLU A 284 -5.71 12.20 -11.08
N LYS A 285 -5.18 11.34 -11.93
CA LYS A 285 -6.00 10.41 -12.72
C LYS A 285 -6.61 9.31 -11.86
N MET A 286 -5.83 8.76 -10.91
CA MET A 286 -6.24 7.59 -10.16
C MET A 286 -7.46 7.86 -9.28
N TRP A 287 -7.47 8.94 -8.49
CA TRP A 287 -8.64 9.22 -7.65
C TRP A 287 -9.87 9.60 -8.48
N LYS A 288 -9.70 10.24 -9.65
CA LYS A 288 -10.80 10.53 -10.59
C LYS A 288 -11.46 9.26 -11.10
N TYR A 289 -10.72 8.18 -11.32
CA TYR A 289 -11.31 6.89 -11.71
C TYR A 289 -12.23 6.34 -10.62
N THR A 290 -11.88 6.46 -9.35
CA THR A 290 -12.80 6.06 -8.26
C THR A 290 -14.04 6.94 -8.24
N VAL A 291 -13.91 8.25 -8.36
CA VAL A 291 -15.05 9.17 -8.48
C VAL A 291 -15.95 8.78 -9.65
N GLU A 292 -15.40 8.56 -10.84
CA GLU A 292 -16.13 8.16 -12.05
C GLU A 292 -16.90 6.85 -11.84
N LEU A 293 -16.27 5.85 -11.21
CA LEU A 293 -16.92 4.58 -10.91
C LEU A 293 -18.11 4.76 -9.99
N PHE A 294 -17.98 5.49 -8.88
CA PHE A 294 -19.09 5.72 -7.96
C PHE A 294 -20.21 6.54 -8.63
N ARG A 295 -19.85 7.54 -9.43
CA ARG A 295 -20.82 8.34 -10.19
C ARG A 295 -21.57 7.54 -11.25
N SER A 296 -20.93 6.54 -11.87
CA SER A 296 -21.59 5.61 -12.81
C SER A 296 -22.64 4.70 -12.14
N LEU A 297 -22.59 4.59 -10.81
CA LEU A 297 -23.57 3.89 -9.97
C LEU A 297 -24.54 4.85 -9.26
N ASP A 298 -24.64 6.10 -9.74
CA ASP A 298 -25.52 7.16 -9.23
C ASP A 298 -25.27 7.54 -7.75
N ILE A 299 -24.08 7.25 -7.22
CA ILE A 299 -23.72 7.57 -5.84
C ILE A 299 -22.97 8.91 -5.80
N PRO A 300 -23.48 9.95 -5.09
CA PRO A 300 -22.76 11.18 -4.86
C PRO A 300 -21.52 10.96 -4.02
N VAL A 301 -20.41 11.58 -4.40
CA VAL A 301 -19.14 11.51 -3.68
C VAL A 301 -18.51 12.88 -3.50
N ARG A 302 -17.58 12.99 -2.55
CA ARG A 302 -16.66 14.12 -2.43
C ARG A 302 -15.23 13.63 -2.28
N THR A 303 -14.27 14.53 -2.46
CA THR A 303 -12.85 14.27 -2.22
C THR A 303 -12.33 15.13 -1.09
N LEU A 304 -11.52 14.52 -0.21
CA LEU A 304 -10.83 15.19 0.89
C LEU A 304 -9.32 15.04 0.74
N GLU A 305 -8.60 16.16 0.67
CA GLU A 305 -7.14 16.15 0.80
C GLU A 305 -6.77 15.85 2.25
N CYS A 306 -6.01 14.77 2.47
CA CYS A 306 -5.53 14.39 3.80
C CYS A 306 -4.50 15.40 4.30
N CYS A 307 -4.66 15.87 5.52
CA CYS A 307 -3.70 16.75 6.17
C CYS A 307 -2.46 15.98 6.66
N SER A 308 -1.43 16.71 7.01
CA SER A 308 -0.12 16.14 7.34
C SER A 308 -0.11 15.16 8.52
N GLY A 309 -0.99 15.34 9.51
CA GLY A 309 -1.11 14.46 10.67
C GLY A 309 -1.96 13.19 10.42
N ASP A 310 -2.74 13.17 9.31
CA ASP A 310 -3.52 12.03 8.88
C ASP A 310 -2.77 11.15 7.86
N LEU A 311 -1.65 11.63 7.31
CA LEU A 311 -0.84 10.87 6.38
C LEU A 311 -0.07 9.75 7.07
N ALA A 312 -0.29 8.50 6.66
CA ALA A 312 0.53 7.36 7.03
C ALA A 312 2.02 7.60 6.69
N ASP A 313 2.91 6.87 7.34
CA ASP A 313 4.36 7.11 7.29
C ASP A 313 4.93 7.20 5.88
N LEU A 314 4.53 6.28 5.00
CA LEU A 314 5.08 6.23 3.64
C LEU A 314 4.40 7.18 2.65
N LYS A 315 3.25 7.75 2.98
CA LYS A 315 2.50 8.62 2.08
C LYS A 315 3.15 10.00 1.96
N TYR A 316 3.40 10.42 0.73
CA TYR A 316 3.82 11.78 0.37
C TYR A 316 2.63 12.72 0.26
N LYS A 317 1.53 12.23 -0.35
CA LYS A 317 0.26 12.93 -0.53
C LYS A 317 -0.87 11.91 -0.62
N SER A 318 -2.05 12.24 -0.08
CA SER A 318 -3.21 11.36 -0.12
C SER A 318 -4.50 12.16 -0.27
N VAL A 319 -5.45 11.61 -1.02
CA VAL A 319 -6.81 12.10 -1.12
C VAL A 319 -7.78 10.95 -0.86
N ASP A 320 -8.75 11.18 0.02
CA ASP A 320 -9.82 10.25 0.27
C ASP A 320 -11.02 10.55 -0.61
N VAL A 321 -11.66 9.50 -1.10
CA VAL A 321 -12.97 9.58 -1.76
C VAL A 321 -14.01 9.13 -0.74
N GLU A 322 -14.99 9.99 -0.50
CA GLU A 322 -16.08 9.72 0.42
C GLU A 322 -17.41 9.66 -0.32
N ALA A 323 -18.25 8.68 0.00
CA ALA A 323 -19.60 8.53 -0.56
C ALA A 323 -20.66 9.14 0.36
N TRP A 324 -21.71 9.68 -0.24
CA TRP A 324 -22.84 10.21 0.48
C TRP A 324 -23.67 9.10 1.14
N SER A 325 -24.00 9.29 2.40
CA SER A 325 -24.97 8.50 3.16
C SER A 325 -26.26 9.32 3.36
N PRO A 326 -27.33 9.07 2.62
CA PRO A 326 -28.58 9.80 2.80
C PRO A 326 -29.23 9.50 4.17
N ARG A 327 -28.95 8.33 4.75
CA ARG A 327 -29.42 7.96 6.10
C ARG A 327 -28.72 8.79 7.18
N GLN A 328 -27.39 8.94 7.10
CA GLN A 328 -26.62 9.71 8.10
C GLN A 328 -26.57 11.20 7.77
N LYS A 329 -26.94 11.60 6.54
CA LYS A 329 -26.85 12.96 6.02
C LYS A 329 -25.40 13.49 6.07
N THR A 330 -24.44 12.61 5.79
CA THR A 330 -23.01 12.92 5.77
C THR A 330 -22.30 12.04 4.76
N TYR A 331 -21.04 12.38 4.49
CA TYR A 331 -20.14 11.56 3.68
C TYR A 331 -19.32 10.63 4.58
N PHE A 332 -18.88 9.49 4.05
CA PHE A 332 -17.96 8.56 4.70
C PHE A 332 -16.97 7.97 3.70
N GLU A 333 -15.77 7.66 4.15
CA GLU A 333 -14.66 7.18 3.31
C GLU A 333 -15.00 5.83 2.66
N VAL A 334 -14.80 5.76 1.33
CA VAL A 334 -14.96 4.55 0.51
C VAL A 334 -13.70 4.17 -0.24
N GLY A 335 -12.71 5.05 -0.31
CA GLY A 335 -11.44 4.80 -0.94
C GLY A 335 -10.41 5.87 -0.61
N SER A 336 -9.14 5.53 -0.75
CA SER A 336 -8.02 6.45 -0.52
C SER A 336 -7.00 6.25 -1.63
N CYS A 337 -6.60 7.35 -2.27
CA CYS A 337 -5.55 7.42 -3.28
C CYS A 337 -4.29 8.00 -2.66
N SER A 338 -3.15 7.34 -2.87
CA SER A 338 -1.88 7.75 -2.27
C SER A 338 -0.75 7.81 -3.29
N ASN A 339 0.02 8.88 -3.25
CA ASN A 339 1.33 8.99 -3.86
C ASN A 339 2.39 8.75 -2.77
N LEU A 340 3.23 7.73 -2.96
CA LEU A 340 4.29 7.37 -2.01
C LEU A 340 5.66 7.82 -2.50
N THR A 341 5.72 8.44 -3.67
CA THR A 341 6.98 8.78 -4.35
C THR A 341 7.90 7.56 -4.44
N ASP A 342 9.15 7.67 -4.04
CA ASP A 342 10.13 6.58 -4.08
C ASP A 342 10.26 5.80 -2.76
N ALA A 343 9.40 6.04 -1.76
CA ALA A 343 9.52 5.42 -0.44
C ALA A 343 9.49 3.89 -0.47
N GLN A 344 8.51 3.30 -1.15
CA GLN A 344 8.44 1.83 -1.32
C GLN A 344 9.53 1.34 -2.29
N ALA A 345 9.81 2.08 -3.35
CA ALA A 345 10.81 1.71 -4.33
C ALA A 345 12.22 1.64 -3.73
N ARG A 346 12.58 2.56 -2.82
CA ARG A 346 13.85 2.50 -2.06
C ARG A 346 13.93 1.27 -1.18
N ARG A 347 12.86 0.96 -0.45
CA ARG A 347 12.80 -0.19 0.45
C ARG A 347 12.87 -1.53 -0.28
N LEU A 348 12.24 -1.61 -1.47
CA LEU A 348 12.17 -2.81 -2.29
C LEU A 348 13.25 -2.89 -3.38
N GLY A 349 14.02 -1.83 -3.60
CA GLY A 349 15.04 -1.80 -4.65
C GLY A 349 14.47 -1.69 -6.07
N ILE A 350 13.29 -1.07 -6.25
CA ILE A 350 12.64 -0.91 -7.57
C ILE A 350 13.23 0.30 -8.29
N ARG A 351 13.99 0.04 -9.33
CA ARG A 351 14.69 1.08 -10.10
C ARG A 351 14.44 0.91 -11.58
N TYR A 352 14.65 1.97 -12.34
CA TYR A 352 14.72 1.91 -13.79
C TYR A 352 16.00 2.58 -14.28
N LYS A 353 16.41 2.26 -15.50
CA LYS A 353 17.57 2.88 -16.14
C LYS A 353 17.05 3.97 -17.07
N ASN A 354 17.40 5.24 -16.77
CA ASN A 354 16.99 6.38 -17.57
C ASN A 354 17.79 6.48 -18.88
N GLU A 355 17.43 7.43 -19.75
CA GLU A 355 18.09 7.69 -21.04
C GLU A 355 19.59 7.95 -20.90
N ASN A 356 20.03 8.52 -19.78
CA ASN A 356 21.45 8.77 -19.49
C ASN A 356 22.19 7.53 -18.97
N GLY A 357 21.50 6.41 -18.81
CA GLY A 357 22.05 5.18 -18.26
C GLY A 357 22.12 5.12 -16.73
N GLU A 358 21.56 6.11 -16.03
CA GLU A 358 21.53 6.19 -14.57
C GLU A 358 20.43 5.33 -13.98
N LYS A 359 20.68 4.73 -12.82
CA LYS A 359 19.68 3.96 -12.06
C LYS A 359 18.89 4.90 -11.16
N VAL A 360 17.63 5.14 -11.48
CA VAL A 360 16.70 6.00 -10.74
C VAL A 360 15.66 5.16 -10.04
N TYR A 361 15.27 5.53 -8.83
CA TYR A 361 14.12 4.89 -8.15
C TYR A 361 12.81 5.31 -8.81
N ALA A 362 11.95 4.34 -9.09
CA ALA A 362 10.62 4.62 -9.58
C ALA A 362 9.73 5.23 -8.48
N HIS A 363 8.67 5.92 -8.86
CA HIS A 363 7.60 6.31 -7.95
C HIS A 363 6.49 5.25 -7.94
N THR A 364 5.87 5.04 -6.78
CA THR A 364 4.73 4.13 -6.62
C THR A 364 3.51 4.87 -6.12
N LEU A 365 2.36 4.50 -6.67
CA LEU A 365 1.05 5.03 -6.30
C LEU A 365 0.07 3.87 -6.14
N ASN A 366 -0.87 4.03 -5.24
CA ASN A 366 -2.00 3.12 -5.08
C ASN A 366 -3.31 3.87 -4.92
N ASN A 367 -4.40 3.21 -5.24
CA ASN A 367 -5.73 3.72 -4.98
C ASN A 367 -6.74 2.58 -4.90
N THR A 368 -7.66 2.69 -3.98
CA THR A 368 -8.82 1.82 -3.90
C THR A 368 -9.78 2.12 -5.03
N VAL A 369 -9.99 1.16 -5.93
CA VAL A 369 -11.06 1.25 -6.93
C VAL A 369 -12.40 1.09 -6.26
N LEU A 370 -12.55 0.01 -5.46
CA LEU A 370 -13.78 -0.35 -4.77
C LEU A 370 -13.49 -1.34 -3.65
N THR A 371 -14.13 -1.12 -2.51
CA THR A 371 -14.19 -2.06 -1.38
C THR A 371 -15.65 -2.39 -1.11
N PRO A 372 -16.12 -3.64 -1.38
CA PRO A 372 -17.55 -3.97 -1.32
C PRO A 372 -18.25 -3.65 -0.01
N PRO A 373 -17.69 -3.88 1.19
CA PRO A 373 -18.41 -3.56 2.41
C PRO A 373 -18.86 -2.10 2.48
N ARG A 374 -17.96 -1.16 2.20
CA ARG A 374 -18.27 0.27 2.19
C ARG A 374 -19.08 0.67 0.96
N MET A 375 -18.80 0.10 -0.20
CA MET A 375 -19.61 0.29 -1.40
C MET A 375 -21.06 -0.17 -1.18
N LEU A 376 -21.27 -1.34 -0.56
CA LEU A 376 -22.60 -1.86 -0.30
C LEU A 376 -23.40 -0.94 0.63
N ILE A 377 -22.75 -0.34 1.64
CA ILE A 377 -23.40 0.66 2.49
C ILE A 377 -23.90 1.83 1.64
N ALA A 378 -23.00 2.46 0.87
CA ALA A 378 -23.34 3.57 0.01
C ALA A 378 -24.41 3.17 -1.03
N PHE A 379 -24.23 2.01 -1.67
CA PHE A 379 -25.14 1.51 -2.70
C PHE A 379 -26.56 1.27 -2.14
N LEU A 380 -26.67 0.55 -1.05
CA LEU A 380 -27.95 0.23 -0.44
C LEU A 380 -28.67 1.50 0.02
N GLU A 381 -27.99 2.42 0.68
CA GLU A 381 -28.62 3.65 1.19
C GLU A 381 -29.04 4.60 0.06
N ASN A 382 -28.28 4.71 -1.04
CA ASN A 382 -28.61 5.60 -2.17
C ASN A 382 -29.64 5.00 -3.15
N ASN A 383 -29.86 3.67 -3.13
CA ASN A 383 -30.76 2.96 -4.04
C ASN A 383 -31.98 2.33 -3.35
N TYR A 384 -32.17 2.58 -2.03
CA TYR A 384 -33.30 2.08 -1.25
C TYR A 384 -34.58 2.82 -1.63
N ASN A 385 -35.67 2.08 -1.87
CA ASN A 385 -36.99 2.62 -2.16
C ASN A 385 -37.90 2.50 -0.94
N GLU A 386 -38.95 3.31 -0.90
CA GLU A 386 -39.98 3.31 0.16
C GLU A 386 -40.67 1.94 0.32
N ASP A 387 -40.86 1.20 -0.78
CA ASP A 387 -41.41 -0.16 -0.78
C ASP A 387 -40.43 -1.23 -0.27
N GLY A 388 -39.20 -0.85 0.08
CA GLY A 388 -38.16 -1.72 0.58
C GLY A 388 -37.36 -2.44 -0.50
N SER A 389 -37.59 -2.17 -1.79
CA SER A 389 -36.78 -2.66 -2.90
C SER A 389 -35.49 -1.84 -3.06
N ILE A 390 -34.51 -2.39 -3.78
CA ILE A 390 -33.24 -1.72 -4.10
C ILE A 390 -33.12 -1.58 -5.60
N ASN A 391 -32.96 -0.36 -6.10
CA ASN A 391 -32.73 -0.11 -7.52
C ASN A 391 -31.33 -0.59 -7.95
N ILE A 392 -31.21 -1.11 -9.16
CA ILE A 392 -29.95 -1.47 -9.77
C ILE A 392 -29.65 -0.47 -10.90
N PRO A 393 -28.63 0.38 -10.75
CA PRO A 393 -28.16 1.30 -11.78
C PRO A 393 -27.86 0.58 -13.09
N VAL A 394 -28.08 1.25 -14.22
CA VAL A 394 -27.95 0.65 -15.56
C VAL A 394 -26.59 0.00 -15.77
N ALA A 395 -25.52 0.64 -15.32
CA ALA A 395 -24.15 0.13 -15.45
C ALA A 395 -23.93 -1.23 -14.76
N LEU A 396 -24.70 -1.52 -13.69
CA LEU A 396 -24.53 -2.76 -12.92
C LEU A 396 -25.49 -3.89 -13.35
N ARG A 397 -26.55 -3.58 -14.09
CA ARG A 397 -27.56 -4.59 -14.52
C ARG A 397 -26.97 -5.80 -15.26
N PRO A 398 -25.97 -5.67 -16.17
CA PRO A 398 -25.36 -6.83 -16.81
C PRO A 398 -24.77 -7.84 -15.82
N TYR A 399 -24.19 -7.36 -14.73
CA TYR A 399 -23.57 -8.18 -13.67
C TYR A 399 -24.61 -8.77 -12.70
N MET A 400 -25.82 -8.22 -12.71
CA MET A 400 -26.97 -8.69 -11.91
C MET A 400 -27.96 -9.54 -12.72
N GLY A 401 -27.55 -9.99 -13.94
CA GLY A 401 -28.39 -10.80 -14.84
C GLY A 401 -29.58 -10.04 -15.41
N GLY A 402 -29.41 -8.74 -15.64
CA GLY A 402 -30.42 -7.86 -16.18
C GLY A 402 -31.49 -7.38 -15.18
N LYS A 403 -31.35 -7.72 -13.89
CA LYS A 403 -32.29 -7.22 -12.87
C LYS A 403 -32.23 -5.70 -12.77
N GLU A 404 -33.40 -5.07 -12.70
CA GLU A 404 -33.53 -3.63 -12.49
C GLU A 404 -33.68 -3.28 -11.00
N LYS A 405 -34.18 -4.24 -10.21
CA LYS A 405 -34.36 -4.13 -8.75
C LYS A 405 -34.04 -5.43 -8.04
N ILE A 406 -33.70 -5.33 -6.77
CA ILE A 406 -33.75 -6.43 -5.83
C ILE A 406 -35.04 -6.26 -5.02
N GLU A 407 -35.87 -7.28 -5.00
CA GLU A 407 -37.16 -7.33 -4.30
C GLU A 407 -37.16 -8.46 -3.28
N LYS A 408 -38.00 -8.35 -2.23
CA LYS A 408 -38.16 -9.38 -1.17
C LYS A 408 -38.90 -10.58 -1.67
#